data_5fe362efa96928b3d2b82ede96d49fb3
#
_entry.id   5fe362efa96928b3d2b82ede96d49fb3
#
_cell.length_a   1.000
_cell.length_b   1.000
_cell.length_c   1.000
_cell.angle_alpha   90.00
_cell.angle_beta   90.00
_cell.angle_gamma   90.00
#
_symmetry.space_group_name_H-M   'P 1'
#
loop_
_entity.id
_entity.type
_entity.pdbx_description
1 polymer ?
#
loop_
_entity_poly.entity_id
_entity_poly.type
_entity_poly.pdbx_seq_one_letter_code
_entity_poly.pdbx_strand_id
1 'polypeptide(L)'
;MKKRLLSLLLAAIMVLSLVACGNSEENKDTNADANQVKDTFTYSVFSDLGTTLNFFTADSREAMTFVKLIDTPLFSMLPDGSLHFYMADSFETEDGITYTVKLNPNAKWSDGEVLDADDVVFTFTQYAEKFDSENGVFKTAEIKKVDDTTVEFVLANASASFAEDVAGIYLLPQHVFEGKDSFDYDLTSDTVVGCGAYMFDTYANGEYIKAVTNPNYAREAAKIPNVVFRVIAEDPVAIAALKKGEVDAWVGLASLLEGLEDFTVTPYSEGRVAYVRLNRVSDNMQNADYRKGVLKALNKEEILIAAYGSLDYATPSYSFLPKTNGFYTEDLEKFEQDIEAAKSLVAGGATELSLCHVAEPAQEAQALVIKDQLSKIGIDVKLCGLEQGAYMATAYDNADKTYDMYLGGYIMTIDPAGYEGMFRTGNMINYDNAEINALFDAIKVETDSAKRAQIATELQQKVAEEALFYPFGTNLRIFVTNPALKGMEDDAKFVPIYTFDDFSKLYFE
;
A
#
# COMPACT_ATOMS: atom_id res chain seq x y z
N MET A 1 -11.67 2.34 -65.52
CA MET A 1 -10.87 1.13 -65.64
C MET A 1 -9.78 1.01 -64.57
N LYS A 2 -9.08 2.07 -64.15
CA LYS A 2 -8.01 2.00 -63.17
C LYS A 2 -8.45 1.55 -61.73
N LYS A 3 -9.68 1.82 -61.29
CA LYS A 3 -10.17 1.42 -59.96
C LYS A 3 -10.58 -0.09 -59.90
N ARG A 4 -10.89 -0.73 -61.02
CA ARG A 4 -11.20 -2.18 -61.07
C ARG A 4 -9.95 -3.06 -61.12
N LEU A 5 -8.82 -2.51 -61.61
CA LEU A 5 -7.54 -3.21 -61.59
C LEU A 5 -6.90 -3.22 -60.18
N LEU A 6 -7.13 -2.17 -59.38
CA LEU A 6 -6.58 -2.08 -58.02
C LEU A 6 -7.31 -3.04 -57.06
N SER A 7 -8.62 -3.25 -57.22
CA SER A 7 -9.41 -4.21 -56.44
C SER A 7 -9.10 -5.66 -56.74
N LEU A 8 -8.71 -5.96 -57.98
CA LEU A 8 -8.27 -7.30 -58.38
C LEU A 8 -6.83 -7.62 -57.90
N LEU A 9 -5.97 -6.62 -57.79
CA LEU A 9 -4.62 -6.80 -57.20
C LEU A 9 -4.69 -7.04 -55.68
N LEU A 10 -5.56 -6.36 -54.94
CA LEU A 10 -5.74 -6.59 -53.51
C LEU A 10 -6.38 -7.97 -53.21
N ALA A 11 -7.29 -8.44 -54.09
CA ALA A 11 -7.86 -9.77 -53.92
C ALA A 11 -6.83 -10.89 -54.25
N ALA A 12 -5.89 -10.66 -55.16
CA ALA A 12 -4.83 -11.62 -55.44
C ALA A 12 -3.78 -11.72 -54.32
N ILE A 13 -3.53 -10.64 -53.58
CA ILE A 13 -2.62 -10.65 -52.45
C ILE A 13 -3.22 -11.37 -51.24
N MET A 14 -4.54 -11.27 -51.02
CA MET A 14 -5.23 -12.04 -49.97
C MET A 14 -5.36 -13.56 -50.26
N VAL A 15 -5.36 -13.97 -51.51
CA VAL A 15 -5.40 -15.40 -51.88
C VAL A 15 -4.01 -16.04 -51.79
N LEU A 16 -2.95 -15.29 -51.97
CA LEU A 16 -1.58 -15.78 -51.84
C LEU A 16 -1.13 -15.96 -50.36
N SER A 17 -1.78 -15.28 -49.40
CA SER A 17 -1.53 -15.49 -47.95
C SER A 17 -2.26 -16.72 -47.38
N LEU A 18 -3.17 -17.32 -48.09
CA LEU A 18 -3.91 -18.53 -47.66
C LEU A 18 -3.33 -19.84 -48.22
N VAL A 19 -2.31 -19.79 -49.11
CA VAL A 19 -1.67 -20.99 -49.68
C VAL A 19 -0.32 -21.32 -49.02
N ALA A 20 0.14 -20.47 -48.07
CA ALA A 20 1.38 -20.73 -47.32
C ALA A 20 1.18 -21.54 -46.02
N CYS A 21 -0.05 -22.02 -45.74
CA CYS A 21 -0.33 -22.92 -44.60
C CYS A 21 -0.92 -24.25 -45.11
N GLY A 22 -0.12 -25.04 -45.79
CA GLY A 22 -0.50 -26.37 -46.23
C GLY A 22 0.69 -27.14 -46.78
N ASN A 23 1.48 -27.66 -45.90
CA ASN A 23 2.25 -28.90 -45.84
C ASN A 23 3.45 -28.70 -44.91
N SER A 24 3.23 -28.96 -43.66
CA SER A 24 4.29 -29.42 -42.76
C SER A 24 3.82 -30.75 -42.20
N GLU A 25 4.55 -31.76 -42.53
CA GLU A 25 4.43 -33.08 -41.95
C GLU A 25 4.37 -33.00 -40.43
N GLU A 26 3.47 -33.79 -39.83
CA GLU A 26 3.46 -34.10 -38.44
C GLU A 26 4.86 -34.63 -38.01
N ASN A 27 5.74 -33.74 -37.59
CA ASN A 27 6.76 -34.10 -36.65
C ASN A 27 6.11 -34.02 -35.24
N LYS A 28 5.65 -35.14 -34.78
CA LYS A 28 5.48 -35.43 -33.36
C LYS A 28 6.86 -35.42 -32.71
N ASP A 29 7.43 -34.30 -32.47
CA ASP A 29 8.39 -34.10 -31.38
C ASP A 29 7.63 -33.73 -30.13
N THR A 30 6.93 -34.70 -29.56
CA THR A 30 6.58 -34.77 -28.16
C THR A 30 7.86 -35.05 -27.36
N ASN A 31 8.65 -34.03 -27.17
CA ASN A 31 9.55 -33.86 -26.04
C ASN A 31 9.59 -32.36 -25.74
N ALA A 32 8.47 -31.83 -25.22
CA ALA A 32 8.59 -30.70 -24.33
C ALA A 32 9.41 -31.25 -23.15
N ASP A 33 10.61 -30.74 -22.95
CA ASP A 33 11.42 -30.96 -21.77
C ASP A 33 10.56 -30.64 -20.56
N ALA A 34 10.08 -31.69 -19.88
CA ALA A 34 9.26 -31.58 -18.66
C ALA A 34 10.07 -31.06 -17.46
N ASN A 35 11.16 -30.33 -17.71
CA ASN A 35 12.08 -29.82 -16.71
C ASN A 35 12.57 -28.37 -17.00
N GLN A 36 11.96 -27.63 -17.89
CA GLN A 36 12.36 -26.24 -18.05
C GLN A 36 11.54 -25.40 -17.05
N VAL A 37 12.19 -24.98 -15.96
CA VAL A 37 11.62 -24.03 -15.00
C VAL A 37 11.24 -22.76 -15.77
N LYS A 38 10.04 -22.24 -15.53
CA LYS A 38 9.55 -21.02 -16.18
C LYS A 38 10.47 -19.84 -15.85
N ASP A 39 10.91 -19.11 -16.87
CA ASP A 39 11.88 -18.01 -16.75
C ASP A 39 11.24 -16.60 -16.69
N THR A 40 9.94 -16.53 -16.78
CA THR A 40 9.18 -15.26 -16.83
C THR A 40 7.99 -15.33 -15.88
N PHE A 41 7.91 -14.36 -14.97
CA PHE A 41 6.74 -14.08 -14.15
C PHE A 41 5.92 -12.97 -14.79
N THR A 42 4.69 -13.28 -15.20
CA THR A 42 3.78 -12.31 -15.79
C THR A 42 2.67 -11.96 -14.80
N TYR A 43 2.68 -10.71 -14.35
CA TYR A 43 1.71 -10.17 -13.39
C TYR A 43 0.68 -9.30 -14.12
N SER A 44 -0.61 -9.62 -13.96
CA SER A 44 -1.70 -8.80 -14.48
C SER A 44 -1.86 -7.55 -13.61
N VAL A 45 -1.78 -6.38 -14.22
CA VAL A 45 -1.99 -5.07 -13.57
C VAL A 45 -3.20 -4.36 -14.17
N PHE A 46 -3.91 -3.59 -13.35
CA PHE A 46 -5.18 -2.97 -13.75
C PHE A 46 -5.02 -1.79 -14.68
N SER A 47 -3.96 -0.99 -14.52
CA SER A 47 -3.72 0.23 -15.29
C SER A 47 -2.31 0.28 -15.85
N ASP A 48 -2.14 1.12 -16.87
CA ASP A 48 -0.81 1.48 -17.35
C ASP A 48 -0.01 2.20 -16.25
N LEU A 49 1.29 1.99 -16.23
CA LEU A 49 2.19 2.56 -15.25
C LEU A 49 2.48 4.05 -15.49
N GLY A 50 2.05 4.60 -16.64
CA GLY A 50 2.42 5.92 -17.06
C GLY A 50 3.86 5.99 -17.62
N THR A 51 4.36 7.18 -17.80
CA THR A 51 5.68 7.42 -18.41
C THR A 51 6.81 7.61 -17.39
N THR A 52 6.48 7.79 -16.11
CA THR A 52 7.50 8.02 -15.07
C THR A 52 7.76 6.75 -14.26
N LEU A 53 9.03 6.38 -14.14
CA LEU A 53 9.52 5.34 -13.22
C LEU A 53 10.23 5.93 -12.01
N ASN A 54 10.05 7.21 -11.75
CA ASN A 54 10.56 7.82 -10.54
C ASN A 54 9.59 7.53 -9.39
N PHE A 55 10.09 6.91 -8.33
CA PHE A 55 9.29 6.56 -7.14
C PHE A 55 8.54 7.77 -6.54
N PHE A 56 9.18 8.94 -6.52
CA PHE A 56 8.61 10.15 -5.92
C PHE A 56 7.50 10.80 -6.73
N THR A 57 7.38 10.48 -8.00
CA THR A 57 6.37 11.02 -8.92
C THR A 57 5.42 9.96 -9.45
N ALA A 58 5.66 8.68 -9.13
CA ALA A 58 4.74 7.60 -9.45
C ALA A 58 3.42 7.77 -8.66
N ASP A 59 2.30 7.84 -9.37
CA ASP A 59 0.98 8.17 -8.83
C ASP A 59 0.01 6.98 -8.82
N SER A 60 0.44 5.84 -9.35
CA SER A 60 -0.33 4.61 -9.36
C SER A 60 0.34 3.49 -8.55
N ARG A 61 -0.48 2.59 -8.00
CA ARG A 61 0.01 1.38 -7.33
C ARG A 61 0.91 0.54 -8.23
N GLU A 62 0.52 0.41 -9.49
CA GLU A 62 1.21 -0.37 -10.50
C GLU A 62 2.61 0.20 -10.78
N ALA A 63 2.70 1.52 -10.97
CA ALA A 63 3.97 2.21 -11.15
C ALA A 63 4.87 2.06 -9.93
N MET A 64 4.36 2.33 -8.72
CA MET A 64 5.11 2.17 -7.48
C MET A 64 5.59 0.73 -7.27
N THR A 65 4.75 -0.27 -7.61
CA THR A 65 5.11 -1.70 -7.50
C THR A 65 6.21 -2.07 -8.49
N PHE A 66 6.16 -1.53 -9.72
CA PHE A 66 7.20 -1.80 -10.72
C PHE A 66 8.52 -1.11 -10.36
N VAL A 67 8.47 0.14 -9.91
CA VAL A 67 9.68 0.86 -9.46
C VAL A 67 10.41 0.06 -8.38
N LYS A 68 9.69 -0.56 -7.45
CA LYS A 68 10.29 -1.41 -6.40
C LYS A 68 11.07 -2.63 -6.94
N LEU A 69 10.84 -3.05 -8.19
CA LEU A 69 11.66 -4.08 -8.83
C LEU A 69 13.03 -3.54 -9.24
N ILE A 70 13.04 -2.31 -9.80
CA ILE A 70 14.21 -1.74 -10.46
C ILE A 70 15.02 -0.81 -9.57
N ASP A 71 14.40 -0.35 -8.47
CA ASP A 71 15.03 0.52 -7.50
C ASP A 71 14.73 0.07 -6.08
N THR A 72 15.57 0.42 -5.12
CA THR A 72 15.37 0.06 -3.71
C THR A 72 15.82 1.18 -2.78
N PRO A 73 15.22 1.28 -1.57
CA PRO A 73 15.73 2.16 -0.52
C PRO A 73 16.98 1.56 0.15
N LEU A 74 17.51 2.25 1.14
CA LEU A 74 18.54 1.69 2.03
C LEU A 74 18.02 0.43 2.74
N PHE A 75 16.80 0.48 3.21
CA PHE A 75 16.03 -0.61 3.82
C PHE A 75 14.53 -0.30 3.72
N SER A 76 13.68 -1.31 3.79
CA SER A 76 12.23 -1.15 4.01
C SER A 76 11.88 -1.41 5.47
N MET A 77 10.75 -0.87 5.92
CA MET A 77 10.14 -1.23 7.19
C MET A 77 8.97 -2.17 6.92
N LEU A 78 9.02 -3.36 7.52
CA LEU A 78 7.95 -4.36 7.42
C LEU A 78 6.78 -3.99 8.35
N PRO A 79 5.57 -4.52 8.12
CA PRO A 79 4.39 -4.20 8.93
C PRO A 79 4.55 -4.41 10.44
N ASP A 80 5.44 -5.32 10.86
CA ASP A 80 5.77 -5.59 12.27
C ASP A 80 6.78 -4.59 12.86
N GLY A 81 7.28 -3.64 12.06
CA GLY A 81 8.26 -2.63 12.44
C GLY A 81 9.72 -3.10 12.31
N SER A 82 9.98 -4.33 11.87
CA SER A 82 11.34 -4.79 11.57
C SER A 82 11.88 -4.18 10.28
N LEU A 83 13.21 -4.06 10.17
CA LEU A 83 13.87 -3.51 8.98
C LEU A 83 14.36 -4.63 8.08
N HIS A 84 14.06 -4.53 6.80
CA HIS A 84 14.62 -5.38 5.75
C HIS A 84 15.64 -4.57 4.95
N PHE A 85 16.91 -4.93 5.05
CA PHE A 85 18.03 -4.19 4.47
C PHE A 85 18.28 -4.54 3.01
N TYR A 86 18.35 -3.50 2.14
CA TYR A 86 18.70 -3.61 0.72
C TYR A 86 20.11 -3.06 0.45
N MET A 87 20.25 -1.74 0.34
CA MET A 87 21.55 -1.10 0.06
C MET A 87 22.34 -0.79 1.31
N ALA A 88 21.70 -0.74 2.49
CA ALA A 88 22.40 -0.66 3.78
C ALA A 88 22.61 -2.06 4.40
N ASP A 89 23.62 -2.18 5.25
CA ASP A 89 23.89 -3.33 6.11
C ASP A 89 23.48 -3.06 7.57
N SER A 90 23.47 -1.79 8.00
CA SER A 90 22.96 -1.39 9.31
C SER A 90 22.38 0.03 9.30
N PHE A 91 21.53 0.28 10.30
CA PHE A 91 20.94 1.58 10.63
C PHE A 91 20.84 1.65 12.15
N GLU A 92 21.67 2.45 12.80
CA GLU A 92 21.87 2.43 14.25
C GLU A 92 21.85 3.82 14.86
N THR A 93 21.35 3.93 16.08
CA THR A 93 21.41 5.12 16.93
C THR A 93 21.53 4.73 18.41
N GLU A 94 22.21 5.55 19.20
CA GLU A 94 22.24 5.42 20.67
C GLU A 94 21.38 6.47 21.35
N ASP A 95 21.12 7.60 20.69
CA ASP A 95 20.51 8.79 21.29
C ASP A 95 19.23 9.26 20.59
N GLY A 96 18.85 8.62 19.46
CA GLY A 96 17.72 9.04 18.63
C GLY A 96 17.95 10.37 17.89
N ILE A 97 19.16 10.91 17.94
CA ILE A 97 19.58 12.15 17.27
C ILE A 97 20.55 11.85 16.15
N THR A 98 21.59 11.06 16.43
CA THR A 98 22.60 10.66 15.46
C THR A 98 22.32 9.25 14.98
N TYR A 99 21.99 9.12 13.70
CA TYR A 99 21.75 7.85 13.05
C TYR A 99 22.88 7.53 12.08
N THR A 100 23.52 6.39 12.28
CA THR A 100 24.62 5.91 11.42
C THR A 100 24.10 4.82 10.49
N VAL A 101 24.27 5.03 9.19
CA VAL A 101 23.98 4.06 8.12
C VAL A 101 25.30 3.51 7.60
N LYS A 102 25.41 2.19 7.54
CA LYS A 102 26.49 1.52 6.81
C LYS A 102 25.95 0.89 5.55
N LEU A 103 26.50 1.26 4.42
CA LEU A 103 26.15 0.73 3.12
C LEU A 103 26.78 -0.64 2.90
N ASN A 104 26.13 -1.47 2.10
CA ASN A 104 26.71 -2.68 1.58
C ASN A 104 27.93 -2.32 0.69
N PRO A 105 29.15 -2.80 0.99
CA PRO A 105 30.34 -2.43 0.23
C PRO A 105 30.35 -2.93 -1.22
N ASN A 106 29.40 -3.79 -1.60
CA ASN A 106 29.22 -4.28 -2.97
C ASN A 106 28.07 -3.57 -3.69
N ALA A 107 27.46 -2.54 -3.09
CA ALA A 107 26.34 -1.82 -3.68
C ALA A 107 26.74 -1.19 -5.00
N LYS A 108 25.90 -1.40 -6.02
CA LYS A 108 26.12 -0.88 -7.38
C LYS A 108 24.78 -0.50 -8.02
N TRP A 109 24.87 0.44 -8.90
CA TRP A 109 23.82 0.76 -9.84
C TRP A 109 23.74 -0.26 -10.98
N SER A 110 22.62 -0.31 -11.67
CA SER A 110 22.39 -1.28 -12.77
C SER A 110 23.33 -1.10 -13.94
N ASP A 111 23.88 0.08 -14.15
CA ASP A 111 24.90 0.38 -15.16
C ASP A 111 26.32 -0.01 -14.76
N GLY A 112 26.51 -0.44 -13.49
CA GLY A 112 27.77 -0.94 -12.95
C GLY A 112 28.57 0.07 -12.13
N GLU A 113 28.17 1.35 -12.10
CA GLU A 113 28.77 2.36 -11.22
C GLU A 113 28.57 1.98 -9.74
N VAL A 114 29.50 2.39 -8.88
CA VAL A 114 29.44 2.11 -7.45
C VAL A 114 28.35 2.97 -6.83
N LEU A 115 27.51 2.37 -5.99
CA LEU A 115 26.59 3.11 -5.13
C LEU A 115 27.30 3.36 -3.79
N ASP A 116 27.54 4.63 -3.48
CA ASP A 116 28.28 5.02 -2.29
C ASP A 116 27.56 6.10 -1.45
N ALA A 117 28.28 6.62 -0.43
CA ALA A 117 27.73 7.61 0.48
C ALA A 117 27.38 8.94 -0.19
N ASP A 118 28.02 9.30 -1.32
CA ASP A 118 27.69 10.53 -2.06
C ASP A 118 26.29 10.41 -2.69
N ASP A 119 25.90 9.24 -3.22
CA ASP A 119 24.53 8.98 -3.73
C ASP A 119 23.49 9.13 -2.62
N VAL A 120 23.77 8.62 -1.41
CA VAL A 120 22.86 8.75 -0.28
C VAL A 120 22.70 10.21 0.13
N VAL A 121 23.81 10.96 0.31
CA VAL A 121 23.75 12.39 0.63
C VAL A 121 23.02 13.16 -0.46
N PHE A 122 23.30 12.87 -1.72
CA PHE A 122 22.59 13.46 -2.88
C PHE A 122 21.08 13.21 -2.79
N THR A 123 20.67 11.94 -2.64
CA THR A 123 19.26 11.53 -2.57
C THR A 123 18.49 12.30 -1.52
N PHE A 124 18.96 12.26 -0.28
CA PHE A 124 18.25 12.87 0.85
C PHE A 124 18.28 14.41 0.80
N THR A 125 19.32 15.00 0.21
CA THR A 125 19.38 16.46 -0.06
C THR A 125 18.34 16.85 -1.09
N GLN A 126 18.27 16.13 -2.23
CA GLN A 126 17.25 16.39 -3.27
C GLN A 126 15.83 16.20 -2.74
N TYR A 127 15.59 15.14 -1.97
CA TYR A 127 14.30 14.90 -1.33
C TYR A 127 13.91 16.06 -0.41
N ALA A 128 14.83 16.47 0.48
CA ALA A 128 14.59 17.57 1.41
C ALA A 128 14.26 18.88 0.70
N GLU A 129 14.93 19.18 -0.41
CA GLU A 129 14.68 20.39 -1.19
C GLU A 129 13.31 20.38 -1.89
N LYS A 130 12.88 19.24 -2.40
CA LYS A 130 11.70 19.12 -3.26
C LYS A 130 10.41 18.84 -2.49
N PHE A 131 10.45 17.96 -1.51
CA PHE A 131 9.27 17.40 -0.87
C PHE A 131 9.13 17.75 0.61
N ASP A 132 10.23 18.05 1.30
CA ASP A 132 10.15 18.29 2.72
C ASP A 132 9.69 19.74 3.02
N SER A 133 8.96 19.90 4.11
CA SER A 133 8.59 21.24 4.58
C SER A 133 9.80 21.94 5.19
N GLU A 134 9.72 23.26 5.42
CA GLU A 134 10.81 24.02 6.06
C GLU A 134 11.20 23.48 7.46
N ASN A 135 10.28 22.78 8.13
CA ASN A 135 10.51 22.13 9.41
C ASN A 135 10.60 20.61 9.31
N GLY A 136 10.69 20.08 8.08
CA GLY A 136 10.76 18.65 7.82
C GLY A 136 12.05 18.03 8.35
N VAL A 137 12.02 16.73 8.58
CA VAL A 137 13.12 16.03 9.25
C VAL A 137 14.41 16.09 8.45
N PHE A 138 14.36 15.88 7.14
CA PHE A 138 15.56 15.94 6.29
C PHE A 138 16.01 17.37 5.98
N LYS A 139 15.07 18.34 5.95
CA LYS A 139 15.39 19.75 5.75
C LYS A 139 16.15 20.34 6.93
N THR A 140 15.91 19.83 8.14
CA THR A 140 16.53 20.31 9.38
C THR A 140 17.69 19.44 9.86
N ALA A 141 17.83 18.24 9.31
CA ALA A 141 18.95 17.35 9.61
C ALA A 141 20.25 17.78 8.91
N GLU A 142 21.38 17.49 9.53
CA GLU A 142 22.68 17.50 8.86
C GLU A 142 22.99 16.10 8.35
N ILE A 143 23.14 15.93 7.02
CA ILE A 143 23.42 14.66 6.35
C ILE A 143 24.90 14.66 5.96
N LYS A 144 25.67 13.74 6.53
CA LYS A 144 27.15 13.74 6.43
C LYS A 144 27.66 12.44 5.81
N LYS A 145 28.47 12.55 4.77
CA LYS A 145 29.37 11.47 4.38
C LYS A 145 30.50 11.37 5.42
N VAL A 146 30.63 10.22 6.06
CA VAL A 146 31.75 9.91 6.99
C VAL A 146 32.90 9.28 6.21
N ASP A 147 32.58 8.29 5.36
CA ASP A 147 33.46 7.65 4.39
C ASP A 147 32.61 7.14 3.21
N ASP A 148 33.20 6.42 2.25
CA ASP A 148 32.51 5.98 1.04
C ASP A 148 31.35 5.00 1.32
N THR A 149 31.31 4.38 2.49
CA THR A 149 30.27 3.41 2.86
C THR A 149 29.50 3.80 4.13
N THR A 150 29.76 4.98 4.69
CA THR A 150 29.15 5.41 5.96
C THR A 150 28.55 6.81 5.85
N VAL A 151 27.26 6.93 6.17
CA VAL A 151 26.54 8.19 6.26
C VAL A 151 25.98 8.39 7.65
N GLU A 152 26.08 9.60 8.20
CA GLU A 152 25.42 10.03 9.43
C GLU A 152 24.31 11.02 9.12
N PHE A 153 23.14 10.80 9.73
CA PHE A 153 22.05 11.76 9.82
C PHE A 153 22.04 12.32 11.23
N VAL A 154 22.23 13.62 11.38
CA VAL A 154 22.18 14.30 12.69
C VAL A 154 20.92 15.15 12.73
N LEU A 155 19.92 14.68 13.47
CA LEU A 155 18.62 15.31 13.57
C LEU A 155 18.66 16.55 14.48
N ALA A 156 17.79 17.52 14.22
CA ALA A 156 17.61 18.68 15.09
C ALA A 156 17.00 18.32 16.45
N ASN A 157 16.19 17.27 16.52
CA ASN A 157 15.57 16.73 17.73
C ASN A 157 15.56 15.21 17.65
N ALA A 158 15.52 14.54 18.81
CA ALA A 158 15.38 13.09 18.84
C ALA A 158 14.07 12.63 18.15
N SER A 159 14.16 11.60 17.32
CA SER A 159 13.01 10.99 16.63
C SER A 159 13.13 9.47 16.66
N ALA A 160 12.23 8.80 17.33
CA ALA A 160 12.15 7.34 17.31
C ALA A 160 11.48 6.79 16.02
N SER A 161 10.84 7.67 15.23
CA SER A 161 10.18 7.34 13.96
C SER A 161 11.09 7.50 12.74
N PHE A 162 12.33 7.98 12.92
CA PHE A 162 13.21 8.32 11.80
C PHE A 162 13.52 7.15 10.86
N ALA A 163 13.50 5.92 11.37
CA ALA A 163 13.65 4.73 10.53
C ALA A 163 12.56 4.63 9.44
N GLU A 164 11.30 4.99 9.76
CA GLU A 164 10.22 5.00 8.78
C GLU A 164 10.38 6.11 7.74
N ASP A 165 10.84 7.30 8.18
CA ASP A 165 11.12 8.41 7.27
C ASP A 165 12.17 8.01 6.21
N VAL A 166 13.24 7.34 6.65
CA VAL A 166 14.32 6.86 5.75
C VAL A 166 13.86 5.70 4.87
N ALA A 167 13.08 4.75 5.41
CA ALA A 167 12.59 3.57 4.68
C ALA A 167 11.70 3.91 3.47
N GLY A 168 11.07 5.09 3.48
CA GLY A 168 10.24 5.58 2.39
C GLY A 168 11.01 6.21 1.22
N ILE A 169 12.35 6.36 1.33
CA ILE A 169 13.15 7.10 0.35
C ILE A 169 13.95 6.14 -0.53
N TYR A 170 13.63 6.11 -1.81
CA TYR A 170 14.38 5.35 -2.83
C TYR A 170 15.60 6.15 -3.29
N LEU A 171 16.68 5.46 -3.61
CA LEU A 171 17.94 6.10 -3.90
C LEU A 171 17.99 6.68 -5.34
N LEU A 172 18.73 7.77 -5.52
CA LEU A 172 18.94 8.45 -6.78
C LEU A 172 20.43 8.39 -7.16
N PRO A 173 20.78 7.93 -8.37
CA PRO A 173 22.15 7.89 -8.83
C PRO A 173 22.67 9.32 -9.11
N GLN A 174 23.61 9.80 -8.28
CA GLN A 174 24.17 11.15 -8.43
C GLN A 174 24.78 11.36 -9.82
N HIS A 175 25.55 10.40 -10.34
CA HIS A 175 26.20 10.49 -11.65
C HIS A 175 25.22 10.67 -12.82
N VAL A 176 23.95 10.26 -12.65
CA VAL A 176 22.88 10.46 -13.65
C VAL A 176 22.20 11.81 -13.50
N PHE A 177 21.95 12.24 -12.27
CA PHE A 177 21.07 13.38 -11.97
C PHE A 177 21.77 14.65 -11.52
N GLU A 178 23.08 14.65 -11.27
CA GLU A 178 23.79 15.86 -10.88
C GLU A 178 23.61 16.98 -11.92
N GLY A 179 23.06 18.10 -11.45
CA GLY A 179 22.76 19.26 -12.30
C GLY A 179 21.50 19.14 -13.16
N LYS A 180 20.70 18.10 -12.97
CA LYS A 180 19.40 17.88 -13.63
C LYS A 180 18.27 17.85 -12.59
N ASP A 181 17.02 17.99 -13.05
CA ASP A 181 15.87 17.67 -12.19
C ASP A 181 15.76 16.15 -12.04
N SER A 182 16.13 15.64 -10.87
CA SER A 182 16.12 14.20 -10.56
C SER A 182 14.71 13.62 -10.44
N PHE A 183 13.68 14.45 -10.48
CA PHE A 183 12.28 14.03 -10.36
C PHE A 183 11.51 14.14 -11.68
N ASP A 184 12.15 14.60 -12.74
CA ASP A 184 11.58 14.75 -14.09
C ASP A 184 12.36 13.88 -15.09
N TYR A 185 12.21 12.55 -14.98
CA TYR A 185 12.69 11.64 -16.04
C TYR A 185 11.62 10.62 -16.40
N ASP A 186 11.59 10.25 -17.67
CA ASP A 186 10.65 9.31 -18.21
C ASP A 186 11.32 8.01 -18.71
N LEU A 187 10.49 6.99 -18.98
CA LEU A 187 10.87 5.67 -19.46
C LEU A 187 11.60 5.65 -20.81
N THR A 188 11.53 6.72 -21.57
CA THR A 188 12.11 6.81 -22.92
C THR A 188 13.53 7.30 -22.90
N SER A 189 14.03 7.70 -21.71
CA SER A 189 15.40 8.16 -21.56
C SER A 189 16.36 6.99 -21.28
N ASP A 190 17.60 7.11 -21.77
CA ASP A 190 18.71 6.20 -21.42
C ASP A 190 19.10 6.29 -19.92
N THR A 191 18.25 6.89 -19.09
CA THR A 191 18.52 7.28 -17.69
C THR A 191 17.79 6.42 -16.67
N VAL A 192 17.17 5.30 -17.05
CA VAL A 192 16.56 4.37 -16.10
C VAL A 192 17.66 3.53 -15.46
N VAL A 193 18.31 4.10 -14.46
CA VAL A 193 19.37 3.48 -13.68
C VAL A 193 18.87 3.33 -12.25
N GLY A 194 18.72 2.10 -11.80
CA GLY A 194 18.27 1.77 -10.46
C GLY A 194 19.24 0.82 -9.76
N CYS A 195 18.97 0.51 -8.50
CA CYS A 195 19.79 -0.40 -7.69
C CYS A 195 19.03 -1.65 -7.23
N GLY A 196 17.85 -1.93 -7.78
CA GLY A 196 16.99 -3.06 -7.45
C GLY A 196 17.49 -4.41 -7.97
N ALA A 197 16.79 -5.47 -7.61
CA ALA A 197 17.09 -6.84 -8.05
C ALA A 197 16.85 -7.06 -9.53
N TYR A 198 16.07 -6.20 -10.14
CA TYR A 198 15.81 -6.16 -11.58
C TYR A 198 16.21 -4.81 -12.15
N MET A 199 16.31 -4.72 -13.47
CA MET A 199 16.50 -3.49 -14.21
C MET A 199 15.45 -3.39 -15.33
N PHE A 200 15.09 -2.17 -15.70
CA PHE A 200 14.16 -1.91 -16.79
C PHE A 200 14.69 -2.51 -18.11
N ASP A 201 13.79 -3.13 -18.89
CA ASP A 201 14.09 -3.70 -20.20
C ASP A 201 13.30 -2.99 -21.31
N THR A 202 11.96 -3.13 -21.29
CA THR A 202 11.09 -2.58 -22.35
C THR A 202 9.74 -2.14 -21.80
N TYR A 203 9.15 -1.16 -22.48
CA TYR A 203 7.80 -0.67 -22.21
C TYR A 203 6.99 -0.53 -23.50
N ALA A 204 5.81 -1.09 -23.51
CA ALA A 204 4.79 -0.92 -24.56
C ALA A 204 3.56 -0.25 -23.94
N ASN A 205 3.36 1.04 -24.23
CA ASN A 205 2.31 1.87 -23.66
C ASN A 205 0.93 1.21 -23.78
N GLY A 206 0.23 1.06 -22.65
CA GLY A 206 -1.09 0.43 -22.56
C GLY A 206 -1.08 -1.08 -22.71
N GLU A 207 0.06 -1.75 -22.89
CA GLU A 207 0.16 -3.18 -23.07
C GLU A 207 0.95 -3.86 -21.96
N TYR A 208 2.23 -3.51 -21.79
CA TYR A 208 3.09 -4.09 -20.76
C TYR A 208 4.33 -3.28 -20.46
N ILE A 209 4.94 -3.56 -19.33
CA ILE A 209 6.30 -3.18 -18.99
C ILE A 209 7.07 -4.42 -18.52
N LYS A 210 8.36 -4.48 -18.87
CA LYS A 210 9.23 -5.62 -18.57
C LYS A 210 10.49 -5.18 -17.85
N ALA A 211 10.88 -6.00 -16.86
CA ALA A 211 12.17 -5.93 -16.19
C ALA A 211 12.91 -7.26 -16.33
N VAL A 212 14.23 -7.21 -16.30
CA VAL A 212 15.15 -8.35 -16.33
C VAL A 212 16.05 -8.32 -15.11
N THR A 213 16.61 -9.45 -14.71
CA THR A 213 17.52 -9.52 -13.56
C THR A 213 18.68 -8.53 -13.69
N ASN A 214 18.98 -7.84 -12.59
CA ASN A 214 20.12 -6.93 -12.48
C ASN A 214 21.38 -7.71 -12.07
N PRO A 215 22.39 -7.84 -12.94
CA PRO A 215 23.63 -8.59 -12.63
C PRO A 215 24.50 -7.87 -11.59
N ASN A 216 24.24 -6.60 -11.31
CA ASN A 216 24.97 -5.77 -10.36
C ASN A 216 24.28 -5.67 -8.99
N TYR A 217 23.15 -6.36 -8.79
CA TYR A 217 22.43 -6.32 -7.51
C TYR A 217 23.30 -6.80 -6.35
N ALA A 218 23.35 -6.03 -5.27
CA ALA A 218 24.24 -6.24 -4.14
C ALA A 218 23.87 -7.40 -3.21
N ARG A 219 22.65 -7.94 -3.37
CA ARG A 219 22.12 -9.06 -2.56
C ARG A 219 21.98 -10.32 -3.39
N GLU A 220 21.23 -11.30 -2.88
CA GLU A 220 20.95 -12.53 -3.60
C GLU A 220 20.26 -12.25 -4.93
N ALA A 221 20.78 -12.82 -6.02
CA ALA A 221 20.21 -12.63 -7.34
C ALA A 221 18.76 -13.13 -7.40
N ALA A 222 17.93 -12.40 -8.14
CA ALA A 222 16.55 -12.80 -8.39
C ALA A 222 16.49 -14.18 -9.07
N LYS A 223 15.57 -15.03 -8.62
CA LYS A 223 15.44 -16.43 -9.07
C LYS A 223 14.68 -16.54 -10.40
N ILE A 224 13.81 -15.58 -10.72
CA ILE A 224 13.08 -15.52 -11.99
C ILE A 224 13.78 -14.48 -12.89
N PRO A 225 14.27 -14.87 -14.08
CA PRO A 225 15.02 -13.95 -14.95
C PRO A 225 14.26 -12.74 -15.46
N ASN A 226 12.95 -12.91 -15.71
CA ASN A 226 12.13 -11.87 -16.33
C ASN A 226 10.86 -11.62 -15.53
N VAL A 227 10.47 -10.35 -15.36
CA VAL A 227 9.20 -9.93 -14.79
C VAL A 227 8.47 -9.06 -15.79
N VAL A 228 7.21 -9.36 -16.07
CA VAL A 228 6.36 -8.62 -16.99
C VAL A 228 5.10 -8.17 -16.24
N PHE A 229 4.84 -6.87 -16.19
CA PHE A 229 3.55 -6.35 -15.77
C PHE A 229 2.70 -6.12 -17.03
N ARG A 230 1.68 -6.95 -17.20
CA ARG A 230 0.77 -6.89 -18.35
C ARG A 230 -0.49 -6.14 -17.98
N VAL A 231 -0.81 -5.09 -18.74
CA VAL A 231 -2.00 -4.27 -18.50
C VAL A 231 -3.26 -5.00 -18.95
N ILE A 232 -4.16 -5.28 -18.00
CA ILE A 232 -5.47 -5.87 -18.24
C ILE A 232 -6.47 -5.21 -17.30
N ALA A 233 -7.19 -4.21 -17.78
CA ALA A 233 -8.06 -3.35 -16.97
C ALA A 233 -9.32 -4.06 -16.43
N GLU A 234 -9.76 -5.15 -17.06
CA GLU A 234 -11.01 -5.82 -16.70
C GLU A 234 -10.73 -7.15 -15.99
N ASP A 235 -11.18 -7.31 -14.75
CA ASP A 235 -10.99 -8.53 -13.97
C ASP A 235 -11.42 -9.81 -14.69
N PRO A 236 -12.57 -9.89 -15.38
CA PRO A 236 -12.95 -11.10 -16.11
C PRO A 236 -11.95 -11.48 -17.21
N VAL A 237 -11.29 -10.49 -17.84
CA VAL A 237 -10.27 -10.71 -18.88
C VAL A 237 -8.97 -11.18 -18.24
N ALA A 238 -8.56 -10.58 -17.12
CA ALA A 238 -7.38 -11.00 -16.36
C ALA A 238 -7.52 -12.43 -15.83
N ILE A 239 -8.69 -12.79 -15.30
CA ILE A 239 -9.01 -14.15 -14.85
C ILE A 239 -8.98 -15.14 -16.02
N ALA A 240 -9.51 -14.77 -17.17
CA ALA A 240 -9.45 -15.62 -18.37
C ALA A 240 -8.01 -15.82 -18.86
N ALA A 241 -7.16 -14.78 -18.79
CA ALA A 241 -5.75 -14.86 -19.11
C ALA A 241 -4.97 -15.75 -18.11
N LEU A 242 -5.29 -15.65 -16.81
CA LEU A 242 -4.74 -16.51 -15.76
C LEU A 242 -5.09 -17.99 -16.02
N LYS A 243 -6.35 -18.29 -16.29
CA LYS A 243 -6.84 -19.67 -16.63
C LYS A 243 -6.17 -20.26 -17.87
N LYS A 244 -5.73 -19.43 -18.82
CA LYS A 244 -4.99 -19.88 -20.02
C LYS A 244 -3.48 -19.93 -19.82
N GLY A 245 -2.96 -19.48 -18.67
CA GLY A 245 -1.53 -19.36 -18.42
C GLY A 245 -0.83 -18.23 -19.17
N GLU A 246 -1.60 -17.25 -19.67
CA GLU A 246 -1.09 -16.04 -20.33
C GLU A 246 -0.55 -15.03 -19.30
N VAL A 247 -1.01 -15.09 -18.05
CA VAL A 247 -0.45 -14.43 -16.87
C VAL A 247 -0.32 -15.44 -15.74
N ASP A 248 0.57 -15.16 -14.78
CA ASP A 248 0.85 -16.05 -13.64
C ASP A 248 0.18 -15.58 -12.36
N ALA A 249 -0.18 -14.34 -12.30
CA ALA A 249 -0.78 -13.74 -11.11
C ALA A 249 -1.81 -12.67 -11.45
N TRP A 250 -2.80 -12.58 -10.57
CA TRP A 250 -3.84 -11.56 -10.57
C TRP A 250 -4.17 -11.18 -9.13
N VAL A 251 -4.43 -9.90 -8.88
CA VAL A 251 -4.93 -9.39 -7.60
C VAL A 251 -6.35 -8.87 -7.77
N GLY A 252 -7.26 -9.34 -6.95
CA GLY A 252 -8.66 -8.92 -7.07
C GLY A 252 -9.46 -9.07 -5.77
N LEU A 253 -10.77 -9.20 -5.95
CA LEU A 253 -11.74 -9.30 -4.86
C LEU A 253 -12.18 -10.76 -4.67
N ALA A 254 -12.50 -11.11 -3.43
CA ALA A 254 -13.01 -12.43 -3.06
C ALA A 254 -14.26 -12.86 -3.82
N SER A 255 -15.11 -11.90 -4.20
CA SER A 255 -16.34 -12.17 -4.97
C SER A 255 -16.08 -12.71 -6.39
N LEU A 256 -14.84 -12.70 -6.86
CA LEU A 256 -14.46 -13.11 -8.22
C LEU A 256 -13.70 -14.45 -8.26
N LEU A 257 -13.65 -15.19 -7.16
CA LEU A 257 -12.90 -16.45 -7.05
C LEU A 257 -13.57 -17.68 -7.69
N GLU A 258 -14.80 -17.57 -8.17
CA GLU A 258 -15.51 -18.69 -8.80
C GLU A 258 -14.74 -19.24 -10.01
N GLY A 259 -14.48 -20.55 -9.99
CA GLY A 259 -13.75 -21.26 -11.05
C GLY A 259 -12.23 -21.03 -11.01
N LEU A 260 -11.67 -20.66 -9.84
CA LEU A 260 -10.22 -20.54 -9.59
C LEU A 260 -9.71 -21.57 -8.56
N GLU A 261 -10.44 -22.67 -8.36
CA GLU A 261 -10.15 -23.69 -7.35
C GLU A 261 -8.80 -24.42 -7.59
N ASP A 262 -8.33 -24.43 -8.84
CA ASP A 262 -7.03 -25.05 -9.23
C ASP A 262 -5.82 -24.09 -9.05
N PHE A 263 -6.06 -22.84 -8.63
CA PHE A 263 -5.04 -21.83 -8.43
C PHE A 263 -4.71 -21.68 -6.94
N THR A 264 -3.52 -21.14 -6.65
CA THR A 264 -3.19 -20.74 -5.28
C THR A 264 -3.86 -19.41 -4.96
N VAL A 265 -4.69 -19.41 -3.93
CA VAL A 265 -5.41 -18.21 -3.46
C VAL A 265 -4.80 -17.79 -2.14
N THR A 266 -4.15 -16.63 -2.09
CA THR A 266 -3.48 -16.08 -0.91
C THR A 266 -4.13 -14.77 -0.50
N PRO A 267 -4.97 -14.75 0.56
CA PRO A 267 -5.43 -13.51 1.16
C PRO A 267 -4.27 -12.80 1.87
N TYR A 268 -4.13 -11.49 1.66
CA TYR A 268 -3.12 -10.70 2.37
C TYR A 268 -3.67 -9.35 2.81
N SER A 269 -3.11 -8.80 3.89
CA SER A 269 -3.51 -7.49 4.44
C SER A 269 -2.71 -6.37 3.79
N GLU A 270 -3.42 -5.34 3.30
CA GLU A 270 -2.79 -4.08 2.90
C GLU A 270 -2.59 -3.11 4.07
N GLY A 271 -2.84 -3.54 5.31
CA GLY A 271 -2.80 -2.63 6.46
C GLY A 271 -3.96 -1.63 6.50
N ARG A 272 -4.99 -1.81 5.65
CA ARG A 272 -6.15 -0.91 5.62
C ARG A 272 -7.02 -1.13 6.87
N VAL A 273 -7.41 -0.04 7.53
CA VAL A 273 -8.41 -0.04 8.60
C VAL A 273 -9.67 0.65 8.11
N ALA A 274 -10.76 -0.11 7.98
CA ALA A 274 -12.10 0.43 7.72
C ALA A 274 -12.77 0.81 9.04
N TYR A 275 -13.49 1.95 9.07
CA TYR A 275 -14.04 2.51 10.30
C TYR A 275 -15.31 3.31 10.05
N VAL A 276 -16.10 3.50 11.12
CA VAL A 276 -16.99 4.65 11.25
C VAL A 276 -16.43 5.57 12.34
N ARG A 277 -16.33 6.86 12.04
CA ARG A 277 -16.06 7.88 13.06
C ARG A 277 -17.29 8.69 13.37
N LEU A 278 -17.46 9.04 14.63
CA LEU A 278 -18.47 9.96 15.09
C LEU A 278 -17.90 11.38 15.02
N ASN A 279 -18.67 12.31 14.49
CA ASN A 279 -18.19 13.68 14.28
C ASN A 279 -18.26 14.48 15.59
N ARG A 280 -17.12 14.67 16.24
CA ARG A 280 -17.02 15.36 17.53
C ARG A 280 -17.66 16.78 17.53
N VAL A 281 -17.62 17.48 16.40
CA VAL A 281 -18.17 18.84 16.32
C VAL A 281 -19.66 18.87 16.00
N SER A 282 -20.28 17.73 15.64
CA SER A 282 -21.73 17.64 15.49
C SER A 282 -22.43 17.86 16.85
N ASP A 283 -23.53 18.60 16.83
CA ASP A 283 -24.32 18.86 18.04
C ASP A 283 -24.91 17.57 18.64
N ASN A 284 -25.18 16.55 17.82
CA ASN A 284 -25.69 15.25 18.25
C ASN A 284 -24.64 14.38 18.93
N MET A 285 -23.34 14.65 18.73
CA MET A 285 -22.23 13.79 19.22
C MET A 285 -21.48 14.37 20.42
N GLN A 286 -22.04 15.38 21.12
CA GLN A 286 -21.38 16.02 22.27
C GLN A 286 -21.38 15.13 23.51
N ASN A 287 -22.40 14.30 23.71
CA ASN A 287 -22.54 13.43 24.89
C ASN A 287 -21.77 12.13 24.69
N ALA A 288 -20.79 11.84 25.59
CA ALA A 288 -19.98 10.64 25.52
C ALA A 288 -20.78 9.33 25.72
N ASP A 289 -21.76 9.33 26.62
CA ASP A 289 -22.62 8.14 26.83
C ASP A 289 -23.48 7.87 25.59
N TYR A 290 -23.98 8.93 24.93
CA TYR A 290 -24.71 8.78 23.67
C TYR A 290 -23.81 8.16 22.59
N ARG A 291 -22.55 8.64 22.43
CA ARG A 291 -21.59 8.05 21.49
C ARG A 291 -21.33 6.58 21.79
N LYS A 292 -21.09 6.22 23.07
CA LYS A 292 -20.92 4.83 23.49
C LYS A 292 -22.14 3.97 23.15
N GLY A 293 -23.34 4.52 23.32
CA GLY A 293 -24.59 3.86 22.94
C GLY A 293 -24.69 3.61 21.43
N VAL A 294 -24.33 4.59 20.62
CA VAL A 294 -24.28 4.43 19.15
C VAL A 294 -23.31 3.31 18.78
N LEU A 295 -22.09 3.30 19.35
CA LEU A 295 -21.10 2.27 19.04
C LEU A 295 -21.49 0.88 19.53
N LYS A 296 -22.13 0.76 20.71
CA LYS A 296 -22.64 -0.51 21.25
C LYS A 296 -23.83 -1.08 20.48
N ALA A 297 -24.45 -0.33 19.60
CA ALA A 297 -25.47 -0.86 18.69
C ALA A 297 -24.87 -1.61 17.50
N LEU A 298 -23.59 -1.40 17.19
CA LEU A 298 -22.95 -1.92 15.99
C LEU A 298 -22.35 -3.31 16.19
N ASN A 299 -22.49 -4.14 15.15
CA ASN A 299 -21.84 -5.44 15.01
C ASN A 299 -20.87 -5.36 13.83
N LYS A 300 -19.57 -5.32 14.12
CA LYS A 300 -18.53 -5.15 13.10
C LYS A 300 -18.42 -6.33 12.14
N GLU A 301 -18.69 -7.56 12.60
CA GLU A 301 -18.64 -8.74 11.74
C GLU A 301 -19.70 -8.68 10.64
N GLU A 302 -20.95 -8.31 11.02
CA GLU A 302 -22.04 -8.13 10.05
C GLU A 302 -21.71 -7.01 9.03
N ILE A 303 -21.08 -5.92 9.49
CA ILE A 303 -20.65 -4.80 8.63
C ILE A 303 -19.55 -5.26 7.65
N LEU A 304 -18.59 -6.06 8.12
CA LEU A 304 -17.52 -6.61 7.28
C LEU A 304 -18.05 -7.64 6.28
N ILE A 305 -18.94 -8.54 6.71
CA ILE A 305 -19.54 -9.55 5.84
C ILE A 305 -20.36 -8.89 4.73
N ALA A 306 -21.09 -7.83 5.03
CA ALA A 306 -21.88 -7.11 4.04
C ALA A 306 -21.01 -6.50 2.92
N ALA A 307 -19.82 -6.01 3.28
CA ALA A 307 -18.89 -5.40 2.32
C ALA A 307 -18.05 -6.43 1.53
N TYR A 308 -17.63 -7.52 2.21
CA TYR A 308 -16.59 -8.41 1.70
C TYR A 308 -17.04 -9.88 1.54
N GLY A 309 -18.29 -10.18 1.88
CA GLY A 309 -18.92 -11.50 1.68
C GLY A 309 -18.63 -12.53 2.76
N SER A 310 -17.45 -12.55 3.37
CA SER A 310 -17.02 -13.49 4.41
C SER A 310 -15.95 -12.90 5.31
N LEU A 311 -15.83 -13.42 6.54
CA LEU A 311 -14.70 -13.12 7.44
C LEU A 311 -13.40 -13.84 7.03
N ASP A 312 -13.44 -14.76 6.06
CA ASP A 312 -12.22 -15.30 5.45
C ASP A 312 -11.43 -14.23 4.69
N TYR A 313 -12.11 -13.15 4.29
CA TYR A 313 -11.56 -12.05 3.50
C TYR A 313 -11.60 -10.68 4.21
N ALA A 314 -11.93 -10.70 5.50
CA ALA A 314 -11.92 -9.50 6.33
C ALA A 314 -11.65 -9.87 7.79
N THR A 315 -10.67 -9.21 8.39
CA THR A 315 -10.28 -9.45 9.77
C THR A 315 -10.83 -8.37 10.69
N PRO A 316 -11.70 -8.69 11.66
CA PRO A 316 -12.17 -7.71 12.67
C PRO A 316 -11.00 -7.10 13.45
N SER A 317 -11.06 -5.78 13.71
CA SER A 317 -10.07 -5.04 14.48
C SER A 317 -10.74 -4.19 15.57
N TYR A 318 -9.99 -3.86 16.62
CA TYR A 318 -10.47 -3.04 17.73
C TYR A 318 -9.67 -1.76 17.92
N SER A 319 -8.51 -1.67 17.31
CA SER A 319 -7.62 -0.50 17.37
C SER A 319 -7.64 0.29 16.07
N PHE A 320 -7.17 1.52 16.14
CA PHE A 320 -6.86 2.32 14.96
C PHE A 320 -5.63 1.79 14.19
N LEU A 321 -4.80 0.97 14.81
CA LEU A 321 -3.73 0.26 14.12
C LEU A 321 -4.27 -1.02 13.45
N PRO A 322 -3.77 -1.40 12.27
CA PRO A 322 -4.11 -2.70 11.68
C PRO A 322 -3.50 -3.86 12.49
N LYS A 323 -4.11 -5.03 12.45
CA LYS A 323 -3.62 -6.22 13.19
C LYS A 323 -2.21 -6.67 12.80
N THR A 324 -1.75 -6.30 11.63
CA THR A 324 -0.39 -6.58 11.15
C THR A 324 0.67 -5.66 11.75
N ASN A 325 0.25 -4.58 12.42
CA ASN A 325 1.16 -3.62 13.05
C ASN A 325 1.76 -4.19 14.34
N GLY A 326 3.07 -4.09 14.52
CA GLY A 326 3.78 -4.60 15.69
C GLY A 326 3.37 -3.97 17.03
N PHE A 327 2.74 -2.80 17.00
CA PHE A 327 2.20 -2.11 18.19
C PHE A 327 0.72 -2.36 18.44
N TYR A 328 0.06 -3.17 17.60
CA TYR A 328 -1.37 -3.46 17.77
C TYR A 328 -1.67 -4.12 19.12
N THR A 329 -2.72 -3.66 19.79
CA THR A 329 -3.23 -4.29 21.00
C THR A 329 -4.75 -4.46 20.96
N GLU A 330 -5.24 -5.48 21.66
CA GLU A 330 -6.67 -5.66 21.99
C GLU A 330 -6.96 -5.38 23.46
N ASP A 331 -5.98 -4.94 24.25
CA ASP A 331 -6.15 -4.48 25.63
C ASP A 331 -6.62 -3.02 25.63
N LEU A 332 -7.88 -2.83 25.26
CA LEU A 332 -8.55 -1.53 25.18
C LEU A 332 -10.08 -1.68 25.36
N GLU A 333 -10.81 -0.57 25.52
CA GLU A 333 -12.27 -0.60 25.60
C GLU A 333 -12.85 -1.08 24.26
N LYS A 334 -13.58 -2.23 24.31
CA LYS A 334 -14.23 -2.82 23.15
C LYS A 334 -15.73 -2.52 23.20
N PHE A 335 -16.23 -1.92 22.12
CA PHE A 335 -17.67 -1.69 21.96
C PHE A 335 -18.30 -2.91 21.27
N GLU A 336 -18.47 -4.00 22.03
CA GLU A 336 -19.23 -5.16 21.55
C GLU A 336 -20.72 -4.83 21.52
N GLN A 337 -21.45 -5.44 20.57
CA GLN A 337 -22.88 -5.18 20.40
C GLN A 337 -23.67 -5.56 21.67
N ASP A 338 -24.36 -4.58 22.24
CA ASP A 338 -25.30 -4.72 23.37
C ASP A 338 -26.47 -3.76 23.15
N ILE A 339 -27.54 -4.27 22.55
CA ILE A 339 -28.71 -3.47 22.16
C ILE A 339 -29.43 -2.86 23.37
N GLU A 340 -29.50 -3.56 24.51
CA GLU A 340 -30.20 -3.03 25.67
C GLU A 340 -29.38 -1.94 26.40
N ALA A 341 -28.06 -2.13 26.50
CA ALA A 341 -27.18 -1.07 26.98
C ALA A 341 -27.18 0.12 26.04
N ALA A 342 -27.13 -0.12 24.71
CA ALA A 342 -27.17 0.91 23.68
C ALA A 342 -28.45 1.77 23.80
N LYS A 343 -29.68 1.16 23.94
CA LYS A 343 -30.93 1.86 24.15
C LYS A 343 -30.90 2.75 25.37
N SER A 344 -30.33 2.25 26.48
CA SER A 344 -30.23 2.99 27.72
C SER A 344 -29.34 4.21 27.60
N LEU A 345 -28.21 4.08 26.89
CA LEU A 345 -27.22 5.15 26.71
C LEU A 345 -27.67 6.24 25.74
N VAL A 346 -28.45 5.88 24.72
CA VAL A 346 -28.95 6.89 23.72
C VAL A 346 -30.27 7.55 24.19
N ALA A 347 -30.86 7.12 25.32
CA ALA A 347 -32.16 7.62 25.79
C ALA A 347 -32.15 9.13 25.97
N GLY A 348 -33.11 9.83 25.34
CA GLY A 348 -33.23 11.30 25.39
C GLY A 348 -32.27 12.05 24.47
N GLY A 349 -31.43 11.36 23.70
CA GLY A 349 -30.59 11.94 22.66
C GLY A 349 -31.28 12.05 21.29
N ALA A 350 -30.51 12.29 20.25
CA ALA A 350 -31.02 12.39 18.87
C ALA A 350 -31.62 11.05 18.40
N THR A 351 -32.76 11.12 17.72
CA THR A 351 -33.42 9.97 17.09
C THR A 351 -33.21 9.90 15.58
N GLU A 352 -32.50 10.86 15.03
CA GLU A 352 -32.11 10.93 13.62
C GLU A 352 -30.65 11.33 13.55
N LEU A 353 -29.85 10.59 12.78
CA LEU A 353 -28.44 10.85 12.50
C LEU A 353 -28.17 10.81 10.99
N SER A 354 -27.10 11.47 10.57
CA SER A 354 -26.60 11.44 9.20
C SER A 354 -25.29 10.68 9.11
N LEU A 355 -25.15 9.83 8.09
CA LEU A 355 -23.93 9.08 7.77
C LEU A 355 -23.45 9.38 6.35
N CYS A 356 -22.28 10.00 6.26
CA CYS A 356 -21.60 10.27 5.00
C CYS A 356 -20.62 9.15 4.65
N HIS A 357 -20.61 8.74 3.38
CA HIS A 357 -19.70 7.71 2.86
C HIS A 357 -19.35 7.97 1.39
N VAL A 358 -18.30 7.34 0.88
CA VAL A 358 -18.03 7.33 -0.56
C VAL A 358 -19.08 6.47 -1.27
N ALA A 359 -19.58 6.93 -2.42
CA ALA A 359 -20.55 6.20 -3.24
C ALA A 359 -19.82 5.05 -3.98
N GLU A 360 -19.45 4.02 -3.23
CA GLU A 360 -18.85 2.77 -3.73
C GLU A 360 -19.53 1.55 -3.09
N PRO A 361 -19.61 0.41 -3.78
CA PRO A 361 -20.44 -0.73 -3.35
C PRO A 361 -20.15 -1.24 -1.94
N ALA A 362 -18.87 -1.30 -1.54
CA ALA A 362 -18.48 -1.80 -0.22
C ALA A 362 -18.95 -0.86 0.90
N GLN A 363 -18.75 0.45 0.76
CA GLN A 363 -19.21 1.42 1.76
C GLN A 363 -20.72 1.59 1.78
N GLU A 364 -21.39 1.48 0.63
CA GLU A 364 -22.86 1.47 0.57
C GLU A 364 -23.45 0.28 1.35
N ALA A 365 -22.87 -0.92 1.18
CA ALA A 365 -23.29 -2.10 1.94
C ALA A 365 -23.06 -1.94 3.45
N GLN A 366 -21.90 -1.42 3.86
CA GLN A 366 -21.60 -1.12 5.25
C GLN A 366 -22.57 -0.09 5.84
N ALA A 367 -22.86 0.99 5.12
CA ALA A 367 -23.76 2.05 5.56
C ALA A 367 -25.20 1.53 5.77
N LEU A 368 -25.68 0.63 4.90
CA LEU A 368 -27.00 0.00 5.03
C LEU A 368 -27.09 -0.87 6.27
N VAL A 369 -26.05 -1.64 6.60
CA VAL A 369 -26.01 -2.45 7.83
C VAL A 369 -25.98 -1.57 9.07
N ILE A 370 -25.18 -0.51 9.08
CA ILE A 370 -25.12 0.46 10.19
C ILE A 370 -26.50 1.09 10.41
N LYS A 371 -27.20 1.50 9.34
CA LYS A 371 -28.57 2.04 9.40
C LYS A 371 -29.52 1.03 10.03
N ASP A 372 -29.49 -0.23 9.60
CA ASP A 372 -30.36 -1.29 10.18
C ASP A 372 -30.07 -1.49 11.67
N GLN A 373 -28.80 -1.58 12.04
CA GLN A 373 -28.39 -1.80 13.42
C GLN A 373 -28.80 -0.64 14.34
N LEU A 374 -28.62 0.62 13.93
CA LEU A 374 -29.03 1.80 14.68
C LEU A 374 -30.56 1.93 14.77
N SER A 375 -31.31 1.44 13.78
CA SER A 375 -32.77 1.41 13.83
C SER A 375 -33.31 0.55 15.00
N LYS A 376 -32.56 -0.50 15.42
CA LYS A 376 -32.91 -1.39 16.54
C LYS A 376 -32.88 -0.68 17.90
N ILE A 377 -32.20 0.44 17.98
CA ILE A 377 -32.14 1.32 19.17
C ILE A 377 -32.95 2.60 19.02
N GLY A 378 -33.76 2.71 17.97
CA GLY A 378 -34.68 3.84 17.74
C GLY A 378 -34.04 5.05 17.06
N ILE A 379 -32.89 4.88 16.40
CA ILE A 379 -32.22 5.94 15.64
C ILE A 379 -32.40 5.68 14.13
N ASP A 380 -33.03 6.63 13.41
CA ASP A 380 -33.04 6.61 11.94
C ASP A 380 -31.77 7.25 11.38
N VAL A 381 -31.15 6.62 10.37
CA VAL A 381 -29.94 7.11 9.75
C VAL A 381 -30.20 7.56 8.31
N LYS A 382 -29.90 8.83 8.04
CA LYS A 382 -29.88 9.37 6.68
C LYS A 382 -28.53 9.10 6.03
N LEU A 383 -28.52 8.27 5.02
CA LEU A 383 -27.31 7.95 4.25
C LEU A 383 -27.04 9.02 3.19
N CYS A 384 -25.79 9.40 3.06
CA CYS A 384 -25.31 10.34 2.06
C CYS A 384 -24.06 9.79 1.36
N GLY A 385 -24.25 9.15 0.20
CA GLY A 385 -23.18 8.71 -0.68
C GLY A 385 -22.66 9.90 -1.51
N LEU A 386 -21.38 10.21 -1.38
CA LEU A 386 -20.71 11.25 -2.13
C LEU A 386 -19.65 10.66 -3.07
N GLU A 387 -19.38 11.38 -4.14
CA GLU A 387 -18.20 11.11 -4.97
C GLU A 387 -16.92 11.35 -4.14
N GLN A 388 -15.82 10.64 -4.44
CA GLN A 388 -14.60 10.61 -3.63
C GLN A 388 -14.07 12.01 -3.26
N GLY A 389 -13.98 12.94 -4.23
CA GLY A 389 -13.46 14.28 -3.99
C GLY A 389 -14.35 15.10 -3.06
N ALA A 390 -15.68 15.00 -3.22
CA ALA A 390 -16.66 15.68 -2.36
C ALA A 390 -16.66 15.09 -0.94
N TYR A 391 -16.52 13.75 -0.81
CA TYR A 391 -16.36 13.09 0.48
C TYR A 391 -15.11 13.61 1.21
N MET A 392 -13.96 13.65 0.54
CA MET A 392 -12.71 14.10 1.14
C MET A 392 -12.81 15.55 1.63
N ALA A 393 -13.45 16.44 0.87
CA ALA A 393 -13.60 17.83 1.23
C ALA A 393 -14.38 18.05 2.55
N THR A 394 -15.37 17.18 2.84
CA THR A 394 -16.15 17.26 4.09
C THR A 394 -15.53 16.42 5.22
N ALA A 395 -15.06 15.22 4.91
CA ALA A 395 -14.54 14.29 5.92
C ALA A 395 -13.21 14.76 6.54
N TYR A 396 -12.43 15.57 5.81
CA TYR A 396 -11.14 16.10 6.31
C TYR A 396 -11.24 17.51 6.89
N ASP A 397 -12.41 18.16 6.80
CA ASP A 397 -12.66 19.41 7.52
C ASP A 397 -13.12 19.12 8.95
N ASN A 398 -12.22 19.32 9.91
CA ASN A 398 -12.48 19.08 11.32
C ASN A 398 -13.46 20.08 11.98
N ALA A 399 -13.90 21.09 11.28
CA ALA A 399 -14.89 22.06 11.70
C ALA A 399 -16.27 21.84 11.05
N ASP A 400 -16.37 20.94 10.04
CA ASP A 400 -17.61 20.66 9.33
C ASP A 400 -18.59 19.89 10.23
N LYS A 401 -19.81 20.45 10.37
CA LYS A 401 -20.93 19.88 11.15
C LYS A 401 -22.03 19.27 10.27
N THR A 402 -21.78 19.11 8.97
CA THR A 402 -22.80 18.69 8.01
C THR A 402 -23.30 17.27 8.31
N TYR A 403 -22.41 16.38 8.74
CA TYR A 403 -22.76 14.98 9.04
C TYR A 403 -22.37 14.60 10.46
N ASP A 404 -23.19 13.72 11.08
CA ASP A 404 -22.92 13.19 12.42
C ASP A 404 -21.88 12.07 12.42
N MET A 405 -21.81 11.31 11.33
CA MET A 405 -20.93 10.16 11.17
C MET A 405 -20.29 10.14 9.78
N TYR A 406 -19.06 9.61 9.71
CA TYR A 406 -18.35 9.36 8.47
C TYR A 406 -17.86 7.93 8.41
N LEU A 407 -18.19 7.22 7.33
CA LEU A 407 -17.68 5.90 7.04
C LEU A 407 -16.45 6.04 6.15
N GLY A 408 -15.33 5.44 6.52
CA GLY A 408 -14.08 5.59 5.81
C GLY A 408 -13.14 4.40 5.97
N GLY A 409 -11.96 4.58 5.45
CA GLY A 409 -10.85 3.64 5.60
C GLY A 409 -9.55 4.30 5.20
N TYR A 410 -8.46 3.84 5.79
CA TYR A 410 -7.11 4.33 5.49
C TYR A 410 -6.10 3.19 5.43
N ILE A 411 -5.04 3.44 4.71
CA ILE A 411 -3.74 2.80 4.85
C ILE A 411 -2.81 3.93 5.29
N MET A 412 -2.13 3.75 6.42
CA MET A 412 -1.23 4.76 6.96
C MET A 412 0.14 4.16 7.27
N THR A 413 0.94 4.92 7.97
CA THR A 413 2.30 4.58 8.38
C THR A 413 2.34 3.34 9.28
N ILE A 414 3.47 2.70 9.35
CA ILE A 414 3.72 1.58 10.28
C ILE A 414 3.92 2.12 11.68
N ASP A 415 4.58 3.28 11.80
CA ASP A 415 4.84 3.91 13.09
C ASP A 415 3.57 4.55 13.69
N PRO A 416 3.21 4.23 14.94
CA PRO A 416 2.03 4.82 15.60
C PRO A 416 2.06 6.35 15.68
N ALA A 417 3.23 6.98 15.71
CA ALA A 417 3.36 8.44 15.76
C ALA A 417 2.77 9.13 14.52
N GLY A 418 2.83 8.49 13.34
CA GLY A 418 2.29 9.02 12.09
C GLY A 418 0.77 9.19 12.09
N TYR A 419 0.07 8.53 13.02
CA TYR A 419 -1.40 8.67 13.17
C TYR A 419 -1.83 9.97 13.86
N GLU A 420 -0.91 10.81 14.34
CA GLU A 420 -1.25 12.10 14.92
C GLU A 420 -2.06 12.99 13.96
N GLY A 421 -1.80 12.89 12.65
CA GLY A 421 -2.55 13.58 11.61
C GLY A 421 -4.07 13.29 11.63
N MET A 422 -4.49 12.17 12.22
CA MET A 422 -5.89 11.85 12.41
C MET A 422 -6.44 12.29 13.77
N PHE A 423 -5.72 12.00 14.85
CA PHE A 423 -6.29 11.98 16.20
C PHE A 423 -5.93 13.21 17.06
N ARG A 424 -4.82 13.90 16.74
CA ARG A 424 -4.39 15.07 17.52
C ARG A 424 -5.40 16.21 17.43
N THR A 425 -5.46 17.05 18.45
CA THR A 425 -6.25 18.28 18.49
C THR A 425 -5.97 19.15 17.26
N GLY A 426 -7.01 19.56 16.56
CA GLY A 426 -6.91 20.36 15.34
C GLY A 426 -6.75 19.56 14.06
N ASN A 427 -6.52 18.24 14.12
CA ASN A 427 -6.42 17.36 12.98
C ASN A 427 -7.76 16.72 12.58
N MET A 428 -7.77 15.77 11.66
CA MET A 428 -8.98 15.29 10.96
C MET A 428 -10.13 14.88 11.88
N ILE A 429 -9.89 14.09 12.92
CA ILE A 429 -10.93 13.65 13.86
C ILE A 429 -11.06 14.63 15.04
N ASN A 430 -9.97 15.36 15.33
CA ASN A 430 -9.91 16.42 16.32
C ASN A 430 -10.42 15.99 17.71
N TYR A 431 -9.69 15.07 18.35
CA TYR A 431 -10.08 14.53 19.65
C TYR A 431 -10.13 15.59 20.77
N ASP A 432 -9.42 16.70 20.63
CA ASP A 432 -9.33 17.79 21.63
C ASP A 432 -9.01 17.25 23.03
N ASN A 433 -8.08 16.32 23.09
CA ASN A 433 -7.67 15.62 24.29
C ASN A 433 -6.17 15.84 24.54
N ALA A 434 -5.81 16.50 25.65
CA ALA A 434 -4.44 16.83 26.00
C ALA A 434 -3.60 15.59 26.32
N GLU A 435 -4.20 14.49 26.85
CA GLU A 435 -3.48 13.25 27.15
C GLU A 435 -3.09 12.55 25.84
N ILE A 436 -4.00 12.49 24.85
CA ILE A 436 -3.70 11.94 23.52
C ILE A 436 -2.60 12.76 22.84
N ASN A 437 -2.66 14.09 22.93
CA ASN A 437 -1.61 14.96 22.39
C ASN A 437 -0.25 14.68 23.03
N ALA A 438 -0.21 14.53 24.37
CA ALA A 438 1.01 14.24 25.11
C ALA A 438 1.59 12.86 24.78
N LEU A 439 0.74 11.86 24.55
CA LEU A 439 1.15 10.52 24.12
C LEU A 439 1.76 10.54 22.71
N PHE A 440 1.22 11.33 21.78
CA PHE A 440 1.85 11.54 20.47
C PHE A 440 3.20 12.25 20.57
N ASP A 441 3.33 13.24 21.46
CA ASP A 441 4.63 13.91 21.70
C ASP A 441 5.65 12.93 22.30
N ALA A 442 5.23 12.07 23.24
CA ALA A 442 6.10 11.11 23.89
C ALA A 442 6.55 9.97 22.95
N ILE A 443 5.64 9.41 22.14
CA ILE A 443 5.98 8.28 21.26
C ILE A 443 6.96 8.66 20.15
N LYS A 444 6.96 9.92 19.73
CA LYS A 444 7.89 10.44 18.72
C LYS A 444 9.34 10.39 19.14
N VAL A 445 9.61 10.56 20.44
CA VAL A 445 10.97 10.74 20.96
C VAL A 445 11.45 9.55 21.81
N GLU A 446 10.58 8.61 22.18
CA GLU A 446 10.96 7.46 23.01
C GLU A 446 11.67 6.40 22.17
N THR A 447 12.97 6.19 22.44
CA THR A 447 13.81 5.22 21.73
C THR A 447 13.90 3.85 22.41
N ASP A 448 13.51 3.74 23.69
CA ASP A 448 13.40 2.45 24.38
C ASP A 448 12.17 1.69 23.85
N SER A 449 12.38 0.58 23.17
CA SER A 449 11.33 -0.16 22.49
C SER A 449 10.21 -0.65 23.44
N ALA A 450 10.54 -1.03 24.67
CA ALA A 450 9.56 -1.50 25.64
C ALA A 450 8.67 -0.35 26.15
N LYS A 451 9.26 0.80 26.45
CA LYS A 451 8.50 2.00 26.83
C LYS A 451 7.67 2.52 25.65
N ARG A 452 8.23 2.50 24.46
CA ARG A 452 7.50 2.89 23.24
C ARG A 452 6.27 2.05 23.01
N ALA A 453 6.37 0.72 23.20
CA ALA A 453 5.23 -0.19 23.13
C ALA A 453 4.17 0.10 24.22
N GLN A 454 4.59 0.50 25.43
CA GLN A 454 3.66 0.92 26.50
C GLN A 454 2.91 2.20 26.10
N ILE A 455 3.62 3.22 25.59
CA ILE A 455 3.00 4.47 25.11
C ILE A 455 2.03 4.18 23.97
N ALA A 456 2.40 3.32 23.02
CA ALA A 456 1.51 2.92 21.93
C ALA A 456 0.24 2.21 22.42
N THR A 457 0.36 1.36 23.43
CA THR A 457 -0.79 0.71 24.07
C THR A 457 -1.69 1.74 24.75
N GLU A 458 -1.14 2.65 25.54
CA GLU A 458 -1.89 3.69 26.24
C GLU A 458 -2.60 4.63 25.25
N LEU A 459 -1.92 4.98 24.14
CA LEU A 459 -2.52 5.78 23.07
C LEU A 459 -3.74 5.10 22.45
N GLN A 460 -3.65 3.79 22.14
CA GLN A 460 -4.79 3.02 21.62
C GLN A 460 -5.95 2.95 22.62
N GLN A 461 -5.66 2.79 23.91
CA GLN A 461 -6.66 2.78 24.97
C GLN A 461 -7.37 4.14 25.06
N LYS A 462 -6.62 5.25 25.09
CA LYS A 462 -7.19 6.60 25.17
C LYS A 462 -8.02 6.97 23.95
N VAL A 463 -7.59 6.59 22.76
CA VAL A 463 -8.38 6.78 21.52
C VAL A 463 -9.71 6.01 21.59
N ALA A 464 -9.71 4.77 22.11
CA ALA A 464 -10.91 3.97 22.25
C ALA A 464 -11.88 4.55 23.30
N GLU A 465 -11.37 4.99 24.48
CA GLU A 465 -12.16 5.56 25.58
C GLU A 465 -13.04 6.76 25.14
N GLU A 466 -12.56 7.57 24.18
CA GLU A 466 -13.30 8.72 23.67
C GLU A 466 -14.57 8.35 22.86
N ALA A 467 -14.70 7.11 22.43
CA ALA A 467 -15.85 6.61 21.65
C ALA A 467 -16.18 7.48 20.42
N LEU A 468 -15.16 7.97 19.73
CA LEU A 468 -15.29 8.75 18.49
C LEU A 468 -14.89 7.97 17.24
N PHE A 469 -14.14 6.89 17.42
CA PHE A 469 -13.61 6.06 16.33
C PHE A 469 -13.93 4.60 16.58
N TYR A 470 -14.63 3.97 15.63
CA TYR A 470 -14.99 2.57 15.69
C TYR A 470 -14.39 1.83 14.50
N PRO A 471 -13.23 1.20 14.67
CA PRO A 471 -12.65 0.38 13.63
C PRO A 471 -13.47 -0.88 13.42
N PHE A 472 -13.77 -1.23 12.19
CA PHE A 472 -14.42 -2.51 11.87
C PHE A 472 -13.37 -3.61 11.76
N GLY A 473 -12.31 -3.32 11.02
CA GLY A 473 -11.29 -4.27 10.68
C GLY A 473 -10.60 -3.95 9.37
N THR A 474 -9.88 -4.95 8.88
CA THR A 474 -9.08 -4.89 7.66
C THR A 474 -9.70 -5.79 6.62
N ASN A 475 -9.97 -5.26 5.41
CA ASN A 475 -10.24 -6.12 4.26
C ASN A 475 -8.94 -6.75 3.77
N LEU A 476 -9.02 -7.97 3.26
CA LEU A 476 -7.91 -8.66 2.63
C LEU A 476 -8.00 -8.48 1.10
N ARG A 477 -6.87 -8.24 0.48
CA ARG A 477 -6.71 -8.41 -0.96
C ARG A 477 -6.51 -9.89 -1.24
N ILE A 478 -6.90 -10.32 -2.41
CA ILE A 478 -6.77 -11.71 -2.82
C ILE A 478 -5.75 -11.78 -3.95
N PHE A 479 -4.62 -12.42 -3.65
CA PHE A 479 -3.60 -12.71 -4.65
C PHE A 479 -3.80 -14.14 -5.17
N VAL A 480 -4.06 -14.27 -6.46
CA VAL A 480 -4.32 -15.56 -7.11
C VAL A 480 -3.19 -15.85 -8.08
N THR A 481 -2.57 -17.01 -7.95
CA THR A 481 -1.39 -17.37 -8.73
C THR A 481 -1.45 -18.75 -9.35
N ASN A 482 -0.66 -18.92 -10.41
CA ASN A 482 -0.22 -20.23 -10.86
C ASN A 482 0.34 -21.01 -9.66
N PRO A 483 -0.10 -22.28 -9.43
CA PRO A 483 0.35 -23.08 -8.28
C PRO A 483 1.86 -23.36 -8.23
N ALA A 484 2.55 -23.25 -9.38
CA ALA A 484 4.00 -23.40 -9.45
C ALA A 484 4.78 -22.19 -8.91
N LEU A 485 4.15 -21.01 -8.74
CA LEU A 485 4.80 -19.84 -8.13
C LEU A 485 4.91 -20.01 -6.63
N LYS A 486 6.11 -19.81 -6.09
CA LYS A 486 6.49 -19.97 -4.67
C LYS A 486 7.23 -18.75 -4.15
N GLY A 487 7.54 -18.75 -2.83
CA GLY A 487 8.31 -17.70 -2.15
C GLY A 487 7.47 -16.50 -1.69
N MET A 488 6.14 -16.59 -1.74
CA MET A 488 5.25 -15.44 -1.53
C MET A 488 5.15 -14.99 -0.07
N GLU A 489 4.91 -15.90 0.87
CA GLU A 489 4.62 -15.52 2.26
C GLU A 489 5.86 -15.44 3.15
N ASP A 490 6.74 -16.44 3.02
CA ASP A 490 7.88 -16.60 3.92
C ASP A 490 9.09 -15.74 3.48
N ASP A 491 9.36 -15.67 2.18
CA ASP A 491 10.55 -15.05 1.63
C ASP A 491 10.29 -13.64 1.07
N ALA A 492 9.28 -13.51 0.19
CA ALA A 492 8.99 -12.24 -0.49
C ALA A 492 8.24 -11.25 0.40
N LYS A 493 7.48 -11.73 1.39
CA LYS A 493 6.65 -10.95 2.32
C LYS A 493 5.59 -10.09 1.65
N PHE A 494 4.34 -10.26 2.02
CA PHE A 494 3.28 -9.34 1.60
C PHE A 494 3.36 -8.03 2.38
N VAL A 495 3.30 -6.92 1.65
CA VAL A 495 3.35 -5.56 2.24
C VAL A 495 2.25 -4.67 1.67
N PRO A 496 1.87 -3.61 2.37
CA PRO A 496 0.92 -2.63 1.86
C PRO A 496 1.37 -2.06 0.51
N ILE A 497 0.41 -1.75 -0.36
CA ILE A 497 0.60 -1.12 -1.68
C ILE A 497 1.33 -2.01 -2.69
N TYR A 498 2.49 -2.54 -2.38
CA TYR A 498 3.43 -3.15 -3.34
C TYR A 498 3.21 -4.64 -3.58
N THR A 499 2.27 -5.28 -2.93
CA THR A 499 2.05 -6.73 -2.92
C THR A 499 3.18 -7.48 -2.20
N PHE A 500 4.42 -7.37 -2.66
CA PHE A 500 5.59 -7.98 -2.03
C PHE A 500 6.62 -6.95 -1.59
N ASP A 501 7.32 -7.25 -0.51
CA ASP A 501 8.50 -6.50 -0.10
C ASP A 501 9.67 -6.79 -1.05
N ASP A 502 9.94 -8.06 -1.34
CA ASP A 502 11.06 -8.47 -2.19
C ASP A 502 10.63 -9.47 -3.28
N PHE A 503 10.42 -9.00 -4.50
CA PHE A 503 10.09 -9.82 -5.67
C PHE A 503 11.21 -10.79 -6.07
N SER A 504 12.47 -10.53 -5.68
CA SER A 504 13.61 -11.39 -6.04
C SER A 504 13.51 -12.79 -5.43
N LYS A 505 12.71 -12.93 -4.37
CA LYS A 505 12.49 -14.19 -3.65
C LYS A 505 11.49 -15.12 -4.32
N LEU A 506 10.69 -14.60 -5.25
CA LEU A 506 9.74 -15.43 -6.01
C LEU A 506 10.48 -16.43 -6.92
N TYR A 507 9.93 -17.63 -7.06
CA TYR A 507 10.47 -18.66 -7.95
C TYR A 507 9.37 -19.61 -8.44
N PHE A 508 9.63 -20.30 -9.54
CA PHE A 508 8.77 -21.39 -10.04
C PHE A 508 9.36 -22.75 -9.66
N GLU A 509 8.48 -23.67 -9.24
CA GLU A 509 8.79 -25.11 -9.06
C GLU A 509 8.38 -25.94 -10.27
#